data_7d3feacd101fbca3be60bab595db100c
#
_entry.id   7d3feacd101fbca3be60bab595db100c
#
_cell.length_a   1.000
_cell.length_b   1.000
_cell.length_c   1.000
_cell.angle_alpha   90.00
_cell.angle_beta   90.00
_cell.angle_gamma   90.00
#
_symmetry.space_group_name_H-M   'P 1'
#
loop_
_entity.id
_entity.type
_entity.pdbx_description
1 polymer ?
#
loop_
_entity_poly.entity_id
_entity_poly.type
_entity_poly.pdbx_seq_one_letter_code
_entity_poly.pdbx_strand_id
1 'polypeptide(L)'
;ASPDITSITGALSGENNYDYTLTWPASSNGAVMNVAVYKNGTQQQALTPCPSGSFTLKNLETNQLYEFLFKYANGDAISNGVMTSYTRLGASTPSEVKMDQIDVTEDQHNLQISWTASPDAISYILKVVKNSTEEVVNTTVNGTSYLLEGVQMKDRFEATVIAQNNEGKALPVEASAKIGGKIPGFLSEYATPEELIANGDDDEASAWLWFHENYPKGEYIYFGSISTVEDIADYRMLFWLRDIETGNADDIWNFSDVARNAAPCVEQYVKNGGNLLLWSHAVPYIGAINRLSTSVLRGVNNAFGCGVGGWNPDVWKMGVCLNTGSFSKDFSSHPIYAGIATEKLNDNCFAAIAFKGAGWTEDHNCLFFDIPTKLTGLDNNTEECYNALTNDYGIYPLGTWDSQVSWVSQLNVWEAKGADKAPEGFQKGAGTVVCIGNGGCEFSMKNEDGTPDKSAQPKNNSCQDNVLKLAKNSIEYLMSI
;
A
#
# COMPACT_ATOMS: atom_id res chain seq x y z
N ALA A 1 1.14 45.03 -56.03
CA ALA A 1 2.34 44.66 -55.28
C ALA A 1 1.93 43.75 -54.11
N SER A 2 2.80 42.83 -53.67
CA SER A 2 2.59 42.02 -52.52
C SER A 2 2.72 42.86 -51.24
N PRO A 3 2.11 42.45 -50.09
CA PRO A 3 2.37 43.05 -48.81
C PRO A 3 3.87 43.02 -48.48
N ASP A 4 4.35 44.06 -47.80
CA ASP A 4 5.69 44.03 -47.20
C ASP A 4 5.63 43.34 -45.83
N ILE A 5 6.21 42.14 -45.77
CA ILE A 5 6.21 41.34 -44.55
C ILE A 5 6.94 42.03 -43.39
N THR A 6 7.92 42.87 -43.70
CA THR A 6 8.69 43.59 -42.66
C THR A 6 7.89 44.69 -41.96
N SER A 7 6.76 45.11 -42.60
CA SER A 7 5.85 46.08 -42.02
C SER A 7 4.74 45.49 -41.15
N ILE A 8 4.64 44.15 -41.13
CA ILE A 8 3.66 43.43 -40.32
C ILE A 8 4.28 43.11 -38.97
N THR A 9 3.67 43.62 -37.91
CA THR A 9 4.09 43.38 -36.52
C THR A 9 3.04 42.59 -35.78
N GLY A 10 3.47 41.69 -34.90
CA GLY A 10 2.59 40.87 -34.08
C GLY A 10 2.96 40.95 -32.61
N ALA A 11 1.96 40.95 -31.74
CA ALA A 11 2.14 40.95 -30.30
C ALA A 11 1.03 40.15 -29.59
N LEU A 12 1.38 39.51 -28.49
CA LEU A 12 0.39 38.92 -27.59
C LEU A 12 -0.48 40.04 -27.00
N SER A 13 -1.76 39.75 -26.84
CA SER A 13 -2.78 40.68 -26.36
C SER A 13 -3.88 39.92 -25.60
N GLY A 14 -4.84 40.67 -25.07
CA GLY A 14 -5.96 40.10 -24.33
C GLY A 14 -5.61 39.77 -22.87
N GLU A 15 -6.60 39.35 -22.13
CA GLU A 15 -6.44 38.88 -20.76
C GLU A 15 -5.60 37.58 -20.76
N ASN A 16 -4.55 37.52 -19.95
CA ASN A 16 -3.59 36.41 -19.86
C ASN A 16 -2.74 36.14 -21.13
N ASN A 17 -2.67 37.08 -22.11
CA ASN A 17 -1.88 36.92 -23.32
C ASN A 17 -2.24 35.70 -24.19
N TYR A 18 -3.52 35.36 -24.30
CA TYR A 18 -4.01 34.27 -25.15
C TYR A 18 -4.42 34.72 -26.54
N ASP A 19 -4.48 36.02 -26.78
CA ASP A 19 -4.77 36.59 -28.10
C ASP A 19 -3.48 37.03 -28.80
N TYR A 20 -3.43 36.97 -30.12
CA TYR A 20 -2.30 37.45 -30.91
C TYR A 20 -2.81 38.47 -31.92
N THR A 21 -2.38 39.73 -31.76
CA THR A 21 -2.76 40.84 -32.61
C THR A 21 -1.66 41.17 -33.61
N LEU A 22 -2.01 41.16 -34.87
CA LEU A 22 -1.18 41.54 -36.01
C LEU A 22 -1.60 42.91 -36.48
N THR A 23 -0.64 43.80 -36.76
CA THR A 23 -0.88 45.17 -37.24
C THR A 23 0.03 45.48 -38.41
N TRP A 24 -0.45 46.32 -39.31
CA TRP A 24 0.26 46.77 -40.51
C TRP A 24 -0.16 48.18 -40.91
N PRO A 25 0.68 48.93 -41.61
CA PRO A 25 0.33 50.24 -42.09
C PRO A 25 -0.71 50.18 -43.23
N ALA A 26 -1.51 51.24 -43.38
CA ALA A 26 -2.46 51.35 -44.46
C ALA A 26 -1.75 51.31 -45.83
N SER A 27 -2.36 50.66 -46.81
CA SER A 27 -1.86 50.64 -48.14
C SER A 27 -1.94 52.03 -48.80
N SER A 28 -0.87 52.46 -49.47
CA SER A 28 -0.79 53.75 -50.18
C SER A 28 -1.73 53.89 -51.39
N ASN A 29 -2.28 52.79 -51.89
CA ASN A 29 -3.17 52.76 -53.04
C ASN A 29 -4.62 52.33 -52.70
N GLY A 30 -4.99 52.35 -51.44
CA GLY A 30 -6.34 52.03 -50.98
C GLY A 30 -6.69 50.51 -50.98
N ALA A 31 -5.73 49.64 -51.22
CA ALA A 31 -5.98 48.18 -51.15
C ALA A 31 -6.18 47.75 -49.75
N VAL A 32 -7.12 46.83 -49.53
CA VAL A 32 -7.45 46.24 -48.23
C VAL A 32 -6.63 44.97 -48.03
N MET A 33 -6.01 44.85 -46.83
CA MET A 33 -5.35 43.63 -46.44
C MET A 33 -6.38 42.54 -46.08
N ASN A 34 -6.17 41.35 -46.62
CA ASN A 34 -6.94 40.16 -46.27
C ASN A 34 -6.01 39.18 -45.60
N VAL A 35 -6.52 38.52 -44.57
CA VAL A 35 -5.77 37.55 -43.76
C VAL A 35 -6.48 36.19 -43.77
N ALA A 36 -5.72 35.13 -44.04
CA ALA A 36 -6.14 33.76 -43.79
C ALA A 36 -5.28 33.16 -42.69
N VAL A 37 -5.86 32.27 -41.88
CA VAL A 37 -5.21 31.64 -40.76
C VAL A 37 -5.15 30.13 -40.95
N TYR A 38 -3.99 29.55 -40.68
CA TYR A 38 -3.77 28.12 -40.64
C TYR A 38 -3.26 27.74 -39.25
N LYS A 39 -3.63 26.56 -38.79
CA LYS A 39 -3.10 25.95 -37.57
C LYS A 39 -2.51 24.58 -37.93
N ASN A 40 -1.22 24.40 -37.69
CA ASN A 40 -0.48 23.19 -38.05
C ASN A 40 -0.74 22.78 -39.55
N GLY A 41 -0.70 23.73 -40.44
CA GLY A 41 -0.94 23.53 -41.87
C GLY A 41 -2.42 23.38 -42.28
N THR A 42 -3.35 23.33 -41.32
CA THR A 42 -4.79 23.22 -41.62
C THR A 42 -5.46 24.58 -41.54
N GLN A 43 -6.17 24.99 -42.64
CA GLN A 43 -6.85 26.27 -42.70
C GLN A 43 -7.98 26.36 -41.64
N GLN A 44 -7.87 27.36 -40.77
CA GLN A 44 -8.87 27.66 -39.75
C GLN A 44 -9.81 28.80 -40.17
N GLN A 45 -9.25 29.78 -40.92
CA GLN A 45 -10.00 30.91 -41.43
C GLN A 45 -9.61 31.17 -42.87
N ALA A 46 -10.60 31.32 -43.73
CA ALA A 46 -10.40 31.71 -45.11
C ALA A 46 -9.93 33.18 -45.20
N LEU A 47 -9.41 33.56 -46.36
CA LEU A 47 -8.92 34.91 -46.63
C LEU A 47 -10.05 35.93 -46.38
N THR A 48 -9.90 36.73 -45.33
CA THR A 48 -10.93 37.67 -44.84
C THR A 48 -10.40 39.09 -44.85
N PRO A 49 -11.18 40.09 -45.35
CA PRO A 49 -10.79 41.49 -45.36
C PRO A 49 -10.61 42.08 -43.95
N CYS A 50 -9.52 42.80 -43.75
CA CYS A 50 -9.17 43.49 -42.51
C CYS A 50 -8.91 44.98 -42.75
N PRO A 51 -9.95 45.79 -42.94
CA PRO A 51 -9.81 47.21 -43.32
C PRO A 51 -9.27 48.09 -42.21
N SER A 52 -9.29 47.62 -40.94
CA SER A 52 -8.82 48.35 -39.75
C SER A 52 -7.29 48.43 -39.62
N GLY A 53 -6.52 47.79 -40.51
CA GLY A 53 -5.07 47.72 -40.40
C GLY A 53 -4.58 46.79 -39.30
N SER A 54 -5.48 45.94 -38.77
CA SER A 54 -5.16 44.96 -37.72
C SER A 54 -6.03 43.72 -37.86
N PHE A 55 -5.52 42.63 -37.29
CA PHE A 55 -6.21 41.35 -37.17
C PHE A 55 -5.86 40.72 -35.79
N THR A 56 -6.83 40.27 -35.07
CA THR A 56 -6.61 39.57 -33.81
C THR A 56 -7.15 38.15 -33.87
N LEU A 57 -6.25 37.18 -33.71
CA LEU A 57 -6.63 35.78 -33.45
C LEU A 57 -6.78 35.61 -31.97
N LYS A 58 -7.96 35.14 -31.53
CA LYS A 58 -8.29 34.95 -30.11
C LYS A 58 -8.02 33.52 -29.66
N ASN A 59 -7.73 33.38 -28.35
CA ASN A 59 -7.59 32.11 -27.69
C ASN A 59 -6.58 31.16 -28.37
N LEU A 60 -5.35 31.63 -28.59
CA LEU A 60 -4.29 30.79 -29.13
C LEU A 60 -4.03 29.62 -28.16
N GLU A 61 -4.06 28.43 -28.72
CA GLU A 61 -3.61 27.24 -27.99
C GLU A 61 -2.08 27.23 -27.91
N THR A 62 -1.57 26.80 -26.79
CA THR A 62 -0.13 26.76 -26.52
C THR A 62 0.55 25.65 -27.35
N ASN A 63 1.77 25.93 -27.79
CA ASN A 63 2.61 25.00 -28.57
C ASN A 63 2.01 24.56 -29.89
N GLN A 64 1.07 25.36 -30.45
CA GLN A 64 0.54 25.16 -31.80
C GLN A 64 1.16 26.19 -32.75
N LEU A 65 1.50 25.76 -33.97
CA LEU A 65 1.98 26.64 -35.03
C LEU A 65 0.79 27.31 -35.71
N TYR A 66 0.71 28.63 -35.63
CA TYR A 66 -0.24 29.45 -36.38
C TYR A 66 0.50 30.14 -37.50
N GLU A 67 -0.05 30.05 -38.74
CA GLU A 67 0.47 30.66 -39.92
C GLU A 67 -0.56 31.62 -40.46
N PHE A 68 -0.13 32.81 -40.85
CA PHE A 68 -0.98 33.91 -41.34
C PHE A 68 -0.57 34.25 -42.76
N LEU A 69 -1.50 34.09 -43.72
CA LEU A 69 -1.31 34.48 -45.11
C LEU A 69 -1.95 35.85 -45.33
N PHE A 70 -1.16 36.80 -45.78
CA PHE A 70 -1.57 38.19 -46.08
C PHE A 70 -1.58 38.42 -47.55
N LYS A 71 -2.69 39.00 -48.06
CA LYS A 71 -2.83 39.44 -49.44
C LYS A 71 -3.55 40.78 -49.51
N TYR A 72 -3.06 41.71 -50.37
CA TYR A 72 -3.83 42.89 -50.72
C TYR A 72 -4.90 42.56 -51.76
N ALA A 73 -6.09 43.14 -51.58
CA ALA A 73 -7.17 43.11 -52.52
C ALA A 73 -7.61 44.55 -52.86
N ASN A 74 -7.84 44.81 -54.18
CA ASN A 74 -8.42 46.06 -54.67
C ASN A 74 -9.37 45.69 -55.85
N GLY A 75 -10.67 45.70 -55.58
CA GLY A 75 -11.64 45.07 -56.46
C GLY A 75 -11.32 43.57 -56.63
N ASP A 76 -11.35 43.12 -57.88
CA ASP A 76 -11.05 41.71 -58.21
C ASP A 76 -9.54 41.39 -58.28
N ALA A 77 -8.70 42.40 -58.11
CA ALA A 77 -7.25 42.21 -58.13
C ALA A 77 -6.72 41.78 -56.76
N ILE A 78 -6.11 40.61 -56.72
CA ILE A 78 -5.50 40.04 -55.48
C ILE A 78 -3.98 39.92 -55.68
N SER A 79 -3.20 40.39 -54.72
CA SER A 79 -1.73 40.30 -54.75
C SER A 79 -1.23 38.88 -54.54
N ASN A 80 0.04 38.63 -54.85
CA ASN A 80 0.75 37.50 -54.31
C ASN A 80 0.76 37.60 -52.77
N GLY A 81 0.68 36.45 -52.10
CA GLY A 81 0.64 36.41 -50.63
C GLY A 81 2.04 36.44 -50.01
N VAL A 82 2.11 36.89 -48.76
CA VAL A 82 3.21 36.69 -47.87
C VAL A 82 2.72 35.97 -46.60
N MET A 83 3.58 35.16 -46.01
CA MET A 83 3.21 34.41 -44.80
C MET A 83 4.11 34.81 -43.64
N THR A 84 3.56 34.91 -42.47
CA THR A 84 4.28 34.91 -41.22
C THR A 84 3.71 33.81 -40.29
N SER A 85 4.45 33.46 -39.28
CA SER A 85 4.02 32.43 -38.33
C SER A 85 4.28 32.87 -36.92
N TYR A 86 3.52 32.30 -36.02
CA TYR A 86 3.69 32.49 -34.60
C TYR A 86 3.34 31.18 -33.85
N THR A 87 4.15 30.84 -32.86
CA THR A 87 3.85 29.79 -31.93
C THR A 87 3.88 30.39 -30.50
N ARG A 88 2.74 30.38 -29.84
CA ARG A 88 2.70 30.74 -28.42
C ARG A 88 3.36 29.62 -27.64
N LEU A 89 4.57 29.88 -27.14
CA LEU A 89 5.22 28.95 -26.22
C LEU A 89 4.61 29.12 -24.84
N GLY A 90 4.16 28.04 -24.25
CA GLY A 90 3.61 28.01 -22.94
C GLY A 90 4.21 26.90 -22.12
N ALA A 91 3.94 26.92 -20.83
CA ALA A 91 4.23 25.83 -19.97
C ALA A 91 3.53 24.55 -20.46
N SER A 92 4.14 23.40 -20.24
CA SER A 92 3.47 22.12 -20.43
C SER A 92 2.38 21.96 -19.38
N THR A 93 1.43 21.06 -19.59
CA THR A 93 0.62 20.52 -18.50
C THR A 93 1.55 20.02 -17.39
N PRO A 94 1.32 20.32 -16.13
CA PRO A 94 2.20 19.90 -15.06
C PRO A 94 2.38 18.38 -15.03
N SER A 95 3.53 17.93 -14.55
CA SER A 95 3.74 16.53 -14.22
C SER A 95 3.00 16.17 -12.94
N GLU A 96 2.78 14.88 -12.70
CA GLU A 96 2.30 14.39 -11.42
C GLU A 96 3.22 14.82 -10.28
N VAL A 97 2.66 15.09 -9.11
CA VAL A 97 3.45 15.35 -7.92
C VAL A 97 4.07 14.06 -7.39
N LYS A 98 5.10 14.20 -6.57
CA LYS A 98 5.57 13.12 -5.69
C LYS A 98 5.15 13.47 -4.27
N MET A 99 4.41 12.60 -3.61
CA MET A 99 4.10 12.77 -2.19
C MET A 99 5.38 12.58 -1.37
N ASP A 100 5.69 13.54 -0.51
CA ASP A 100 6.86 13.50 0.37
C ASP A 100 6.49 13.03 1.76
N GLN A 101 5.37 13.53 2.29
CA GLN A 101 4.90 13.20 3.62
C GLN A 101 3.37 13.24 3.69
N ILE A 102 2.80 12.25 4.34
CA ILE A 102 1.46 12.29 4.90
C ILE A 102 1.52 11.56 6.25
N ASP A 103 1.63 12.30 7.35
CA ASP A 103 1.79 11.73 8.69
C ASP A 103 1.24 12.70 9.74
N VAL A 104 0.91 12.14 10.90
CA VAL A 104 0.51 12.96 12.04
C VAL A 104 1.72 13.70 12.61
N THR A 105 1.44 14.87 13.16
CA THR A 105 2.43 15.62 13.95
C THR A 105 2.77 14.88 15.24
N GLU A 106 3.89 15.23 15.87
CA GLU A 106 4.34 14.56 17.11
C GLU A 106 3.31 14.63 18.25
N ASP A 107 2.51 15.70 18.30
CA ASP A 107 1.42 15.86 19.25
C ASP A 107 0.15 15.07 18.90
N GLN A 108 0.14 14.38 17.77
CA GLN A 108 -0.96 13.58 17.23
C GLN A 108 -2.29 14.34 17.04
N HIS A 109 -2.26 15.68 17.00
CA HIS A 109 -3.45 16.52 16.84
C HIS A 109 -3.63 17.08 15.44
N ASN A 110 -2.59 17.01 14.60
CA ASN A 110 -2.61 17.57 13.25
C ASN A 110 -2.02 16.56 12.25
N LEU A 111 -2.47 16.64 10.99
CA LEU A 111 -1.94 15.85 9.89
C LEU A 111 -1.14 16.76 8.96
N GLN A 112 0.15 16.51 8.81
CA GLN A 112 1.02 17.17 7.86
C GLN A 112 0.99 16.45 6.53
N ILE A 113 0.62 17.16 5.46
CA ILE A 113 0.64 16.66 4.09
C ILE A 113 1.62 17.52 3.31
N SER A 114 2.59 16.89 2.60
CA SER A 114 3.53 17.61 1.75
C SER A 114 3.90 16.81 0.51
N TRP A 115 4.32 17.53 -0.53
CA TRP A 115 4.70 16.97 -1.83
C TRP A 115 5.80 17.78 -2.47
N THR A 116 6.58 17.14 -3.34
CA THR A 116 7.58 17.82 -4.16
C THR A 116 6.86 18.68 -5.22
N ALA A 117 7.36 19.90 -5.43
CA ALA A 117 6.83 20.78 -6.47
C ALA A 117 6.90 20.12 -7.84
N SER A 118 5.78 20.12 -8.57
CA SER A 118 5.77 19.69 -9.97
C SER A 118 6.26 20.83 -10.88
N PRO A 119 7.14 20.55 -11.83
CA PRO A 119 7.50 21.53 -12.85
C PRO A 119 6.26 22.08 -13.56
N ASP A 120 6.28 23.37 -13.90
CA ASP A 120 5.20 24.10 -14.56
C ASP A 120 3.89 24.23 -13.77
N ALA A 121 3.80 23.70 -12.55
CA ALA A 121 2.62 23.90 -11.70
C ALA A 121 2.61 25.32 -11.11
N ILE A 122 1.45 25.96 -11.10
CA ILE A 122 1.21 27.26 -10.44
C ILE A 122 0.40 27.11 -9.17
N SER A 123 -0.29 25.98 -9.00
CA SER A 123 -1.06 25.64 -7.81
C SER A 123 -1.41 24.16 -7.81
N TYR A 124 -1.99 23.70 -6.71
CA TYR A 124 -2.36 22.30 -6.50
C TYR A 124 -3.79 22.23 -5.96
N ILE A 125 -4.59 21.31 -6.48
CA ILE A 125 -5.86 20.95 -5.87
C ILE A 125 -5.57 19.89 -4.83
N LEU A 126 -5.90 20.15 -3.59
CA LEU A 126 -5.84 19.20 -2.49
C LEU A 126 -7.26 18.78 -2.10
N LYS A 127 -7.50 17.49 -2.11
CA LYS A 127 -8.70 16.88 -1.56
C LYS A 127 -8.29 15.92 -0.45
N VAL A 128 -8.94 15.99 0.71
CA VAL A 128 -8.73 15.05 1.82
C VAL A 128 -10.07 14.46 2.23
N VAL A 129 -10.13 13.14 2.28
CA VAL A 129 -11.30 12.37 2.71
C VAL A 129 -10.97 11.67 4.01
N LYS A 130 -11.81 11.87 5.02
CA LYS A 130 -11.74 11.22 6.32
C LYS A 130 -12.60 9.96 6.32
N ASN A 131 -12.07 8.87 6.84
CA ASN A 131 -12.76 7.59 7.04
C ASN A 131 -13.51 7.11 5.78
N SER A 132 -12.91 7.36 4.60
CA SER A 132 -13.40 6.99 3.26
C SER A 132 -14.75 7.61 2.85
N THR A 133 -15.38 8.46 3.66
CA THR A 133 -16.74 8.99 3.41
C THR A 133 -16.86 10.49 3.57
N GLU A 134 -16.13 11.13 4.46
CA GLU A 134 -16.24 12.54 4.81
C GLU A 134 -15.17 13.36 4.08
N GLU A 135 -15.55 14.22 3.14
CA GLU A 135 -14.65 15.19 2.52
C GLU A 135 -14.39 16.35 3.50
N VAL A 136 -13.18 16.40 4.09
CA VAL A 136 -12.81 17.40 5.07
C VAL A 136 -11.99 18.55 4.49
N VAL A 137 -11.35 18.35 3.34
CA VAL A 137 -10.62 19.37 2.59
C VAL A 137 -10.92 19.20 1.10
N ASN A 138 -11.24 20.33 0.44
CA ASN A 138 -11.27 20.43 -1.02
C ASN A 138 -10.92 21.88 -1.39
N THR A 139 -9.66 22.12 -1.65
CA THR A 139 -9.16 23.49 -1.82
C THR A 139 -8.00 23.57 -2.81
N THR A 140 -7.69 24.79 -3.25
CA THR A 140 -6.49 25.06 -4.05
C THR A 140 -5.40 25.60 -3.13
N VAL A 141 -4.21 24.98 -3.20
CA VAL A 141 -3.02 25.31 -2.43
C VAL A 141 -1.97 25.88 -3.37
N ASN A 142 -1.37 27.02 -3.03
CA ASN A 142 -0.28 27.61 -3.82
C ASN A 142 1.11 27.12 -3.39
N GLY A 143 1.22 26.52 -2.20
CA GLY A 143 2.44 25.87 -1.70
C GLY A 143 2.46 24.37 -1.94
N THR A 144 3.46 23.70 -1.39
CA THR A 144 3.67 22.26 -1.49
C THR A 144 3.38 21.51 -0.20
N SER A 145 2.64 22.13 0.71
CA SER A 145 2.25 21.50 1.97
C SER A 145 0.91 22.04 2.47
N TYR A 146 0.29 21.24 3.33
CA TYR A 146 -0.96 21.59 4.01
C TYR A 146 -0.98 20.95 5.40
N LEU A 147 -1.40 21.70 6.39
CA LEU A 147 -1.62 21.21 7.75
C LEU A 147 -3.13 21.12 8.00
N LEU A 148 -3.62 19.91 8.21
CA LEU A 148 -4.99 19.65 8.64
C LEU A 148 -4.99 19.57 10.18
N GLU A 149 -5.64 20.53 10.82
CA GLU A 149 -5.71 20.62 12.28
C GLU A 149 -6.88 19.82 12.86
N GLY A 150 -6.78 19.44 14.14
CA GLY A 150 -7.86 18.86 14.91
C GLY A 150 -8.19 17.41 14.53
N VAL A 151 -7.23 16.66 14.00
CA VAL A 151 -7.39 15.23 13.71
C VAL A 151 -7.49 14.43 15.01
N GLN A 152 -8.23 13.35 14.98
CA GLN A 152 -8.48 12.52 16.16
C GLN A 152 -7.87 11.14 15.99
N MET A 153 -7.55 10.50 17.12
CA MET A 153 -7.14 9.10 17.15
C MET A 153 -8.16 8.24 16.41
N LYS A 154 -7.67 7.26 15.66
CA LYS A 154 -8.42 6.32 14.80
C LYS A 154 -8.91 6.89 13.47
N ASP A 155 -8.86 8.19 13.25
CA ASP A 155 -9.20 8.74 11.94
C ASP A 155 -8.20 8.26 10.88
N ARG A 156 -8.73 7.90 9.72
CA ARG A 156 -7.96 7.62 8.52
C ARG A 156 -8.22 8.72 7.51
N PHE A 157 -7.15 9.21 6.92
CA PHE A 157 -7.22 10.24 5.89
C PHE A 157 -6.65 9.73 4.57
N GLU A 158 -7.34 10.01 3.49
CA GLU A 158 -6.90 9.78 2.12
C GLU A 158 -6.75 11.16 1.47
N ALA A 159 -5.52 11.53 1.10
CA ALA A 159 -5.22 12.79 0.44
C ALA A 159 -4.97 12.57 -1.05
N THR A 160 -5.60 13.39 -1.88
CA THR A 160 -5.39 13.44 -3.32
C THR A 160 -4.80 14.81 -3.67
N VAL A 161 -3.68 14.83 -4.39
CA VAL A 161 -3.03 16.06 -4.86
C VAL A 161 -2.96 16.06 -6.37
N ILE A 162 -3.39 17.17 -7.00
CA ILE A 162 -3.38 17.36 -8.44
C ILE A 162 -2.67 18.67 -8.76
N ALA A 163 -1.52 18.61 -9.42
CA ALA A 163 -0.85 19.81 -9.92
C ALA A 163 -1.65 20.45 -11.06
N GLN A 164 -1.74 21.78 -11.11
CA GLN A 164 -2.44 22.50 -12.18
C GLN A 164 -1.73 23.78 -12.59
N ASN A 165 -1.94 24.17 -13.83
CA ASN A 165 -1.61 25.46 -14.41
C ASN A 165 -2.71 25.89 -15.40
N ASN A 166 -2.46 26.96 -16.17
CA ASN A 166 -3.42 27.46 -17.18
C ASN A 166 -3.61 26.50 -18.36
N GLU A 167 -2.69 25.58 -18.59
CA GLU A 167 -2.72 24.60 -19.72
C GLU A 167 -3.45 23.31 -19.34
N GLY A 168 -3.64 23.03 -18.05
CA GLY A 168 -4.37 21.85 -17.59
C GLY A 168 -3.97 21.33 -16.23
N LYS A 169 -4.35 20.08 -15.97
CA LYS A 169 -4.13 19.37 -14.70
C LYS A 169 -3.34 18.10 -14.96
N ALA A 170 -2.45 17.77 -14.02
CA ALA A 170 -1.78 16.48 -13.94
C ALA A 170 -2.77 15.36 -13.54
N LEU A 171 -2.34 14.12 -13.61
CA LEU A 171 -3.07 13.02 -12.99
C LEU A 171 -3.03 13.15 -11.46
N PRO A 172 -4.08 12.69 -10.76
CA PRO A 172 -4.14 12.72 -9.31
C PRO A 172 -3.13 11.73 -8.71
N VAL A 173 -2.48 12.15 -7.62
CA VAL A 173 -1.64 11.29 -6.80
C VAL A 173 -2.28 11.18 -5.43
N GLU A 174 -2.39 9.95 -4.93
CA GLU A 174 -3.06 9.63 -3.68
C GLU A 174 -2.08 9.10 -2.65
N ALA A 175 -2.30 9.46 -1.39
CA ALA A 175 -1.62 8.91 -0.23
C ALA A 175 -2.58 8.84 0.95
N SER A 176 -2.28 8.00 1.95
CA SER A 176 -3.13 7.86 3.12
C SER A 176 -2.33 7.81 4.40
N ALA A 177 -2.93 8.32 5.50
CA ALA A 177 -2.43 8.20 6.85
C ALA A 177 -3.54 7.80 7.81
N LYS A 178 -3.16 7.09 8.86
CA LYS A 178 -4.02 6.78 10.00
C LYS A 178 -3.50 7.51 11.24
N ILE A 179 -4.39 8.13 11.98
CA ILE A 179 -4.04 8.81 13.23
C ILE A 179 -4.01 7.80 14.37
N GLY A 180 -2.91 7.78 15.11
CA GLY A 180 -2.65 6.82 16.17
C GLY A 180 -1.76 5.66 15.73
N GLY A 181 -1.25 4.93 16.73
CA GLY A 181 -0.47 3.72 16.46
C GLY A 181 0.92 4.01 15.89
N LYS A 182 1.81 4.61 16.68
CA LYS A 182 3.23 4.80 16.29
C LYS A 182 4.17 3.76 16.87
N ILE A 183 3.72 2.97 17.83
CA ILE A 183 4.52 1.98 18.52
C ILE A 183 3.94 0.58 18.32
N PRO A 184 4.77 -0.48 18.33
CA PRO A 184 4.28 -1.84 18.39
C PRO A 184 3.92 -2.24 19.81
N GLY A 185 2.93 -3.13 19.96
CA GLY A 185 2.56 -3.75 21.25
C GLY A 185 2.79 -5.26 21.21
N PHE A 186 3.21 -5.85 22.32
CA PHE A 186 3.33 -7.29 22.50
C PHE A 186 2.20 -7.79 23.40
N LEU A 187 1.31 -8.62 22.84
CA LEU A 187 0.18 -9.21 23.53
C LEU A 187 0.60 -10.46 24.31
N SER A 188 0.06 -10.63 25.51
CA SER A 188 0.28 -11.83 26.32
C SER A 188 -0.93 -12.21 27.17
N GLU A 189 -1.07 -13.50 27.43
CA GLU A 189 -2.04 -14.06 28.36
C GLU A 189 -1.57 -13.96 29.84
N TYR A 190 -0.29 -13.63 30.08
CA TYR A 190 0.30 -13.42 31.40
C TYR A 190 0.22 -11.95 31.82
N ALA A 191 -0.07 -11.69 33.10
CA ALA A 191 -0.34 -10.31 33.55
C ALA A 191 0.89 -9.40 33.52
N THR A 192 2.09 -9.98 33.68
CA THR A 192 3.35 -9.23 33.63
C THR A 192 4.43 -9.97 32.83
N PRO A 193 5.45 -9.26 32.36
CA PRO A 193 6.62 -9.88 31.72
C PRO A 193 7.31 -10.93 32.61
N GLU A 194 7.37 -10.70 33.92
CA GLU A 194 7.99 -11.60 34.85
C GLU A 194 7.20 -12.92 34.99
N GLU A 195 5.87 -12.82 34.96
CA GLU A 195 5.00 -14.01 34.94
C GLU A 195 5.16 -14.80 33.67
N LEU A 196 5.21 -14.11 32.51
CA LEU A 196 5.46 -14.75 31.22
C LEU A 196 6.81 -15.50 31.24
N ILE A 197 7.89 -14.85 31.66
CA ILE A 197 9.23 -15.46 31.71
C ILE A 197 9.26 -16.64 32.67
N ALA A 198 8.54 -16.56 33.81
CA ALA A 198 8.53 -17.62 34.80
C ALA A 198 7.68 -18.83 34.37
N ASN A 199 6.50 -18.60 33.79
CA ASN A 199 5.46 -19.60 33.64
C ASN A 199 5.05 -19.87 32.18
N GLY A 200 5.40 -18.97 31.24
CA GLY A 200 5.13 -19.13 29.83
C GLY A 200 6.09 -20.13 29.18
N ASP A 201 5.79 -20.49 27.95
CA ASP A 201 6.65 -21.27 27.10
C ASP A 201 7.96 -20.53 26.77
N ASP A 202 9.01 -21.25 26.36
CA ASP A 202 10.28 -20.61 26.02
C ASP A 202 10.20 -19.76 24.75
N ASP A 203 9.40 -20.15 23.77
CA ASP A 203 9.12 -19.33 22.59
C ASP A 203 8.47 -18.00 22.93
N GLU A 204 7.42 -18.02 23.76
CA GLU A 204 6.72 -16.82 24.20
C GLU A 204 7.63 -15.89 25.02
N ALA A 205 8.40 -16.46 25.95
CA ALA A 205 9.34 -15.71 26.80
C ALA A 205 10.47 -15.09 25.97
N SER A 206 11.07 -15.87 25.06
CA SER A 206 12.14 -15.39 24.17
C SER A 206 11.64 -14.34 23.18
N ALA A 207 10.43 -14.52 22.63
CA ALA A 207 9.83 -13.53 21.74
C ALA A 207 9.62 -12.18 22.43
N TRP A 208 9.13 -12.20 23.69
CA TRP A 208 9.00 -10.96 24.47
C TRP A 208 10.35 -10.31 24.76
N LEU A 209 11.32 -11.06 25.23
CA LEU A 209 12.66 -10.53 25.55
C LEU A 209 13.32 -9.92 24.32
N TRP A 210 13.25 -10.62 23.17
CA TRP A 210 13.74 -10.12 21.89
C TRP A 210 12.99 -8.86 21.44
N PHE A 211 11.65 -8.85 21.55
CA PHE A 211 10.82 -7.72 21.19
C PHE A 211 11.19 -6.49 22.03
N HIS A 212 11.30 -6.65 23.34
CA HIS A 212 11.66 -5.55 24.25
C HIS A 212 13.06 -4.97 23.97
N GLU A 213 14.02 -5.82 23.60
CA GLU A 213 15.37 -5.39 23.23
C GLU A 213 15.38 -4.62 21.90
N ASN A 214 14.65 -5.07 20.90
CA ASN A 214 14.65 -4.50 19.54
C ASN A 214 13.68 -3.33 19.36
N TYR A 215 12.64 -3.26 20.16
CA TYR A 215 11.62 -2.20 20.13
C TYR A 215 11.47 -1.54 21.50
N PRO A 216 12.44 -0.74 21.96
CA PRO A 216 12.45 -0.19 23.32
C PRO A 216 11.30 0.79 23.62
N LYS A 217 10.59 1.27 22.58
CA LYS A 217 9.33 2.03 22.72
C LYS A 217 8.09 1.14 22.65
N GLY A 218 8.25 -0.13 22.33
CA GLY A 218 7.16 -1.10 22.31
C GLY A 218 6.75 -1.47 23.73
N GLU A 219 5.49 -1.79 23.90
CA GLU A 219 4.89 -2.04 25.21
C GLU A 219 4.39 -3.48 25.35
N TYR A 220 4.45 -3.99 26.56
CA TYR A 220 3.81 -5.24 26.95
C TYR A 220 2.33 -4.99 27.26
N ILE A 221 1.46 -5.82 26.70
CA ILE A 221 0.01 -5.67 26.84
C ILE A 221 -0.57 -7.00 27.33
N TYR A 222 -1.09 -6.96 28.52
CA TYR A 222 -1.84 -8.08 29.08
C TYR A 222 -3.26 -8.11 28.50
N PHE A 223 -3.70 -9.23 27.94
CA PHE A 223 -5.07 -9.34 27.40
C PHE A 223 -6.15 -8.97 28.42
N GLY A 224 -5.95 -9.28 29.70
CA GLY A 224 -6.89 -8.95 30.76
C GLY A 224 -7.01 -7.45 31.07
N SER A 225 -6.11 -6.61 30.57
CA SER A 225 -6.21 -5.16 30.67
C SER A 225 -7.03 -4.53 29.54
N ILE A 226 -7.37 -5.30 28.50
CA ILE A 226 -8.12 -4.81 27.33
C ILE A 226 -9.62 -4.91 27.61
N SER A 227 -10.24 -3.81 27.94
CA SER A 227 -11.68 -3.69 28.23
C SER A 227 -12.43 -2.99 27.10
N THR A 228 -11.75 -2.08 26.39
CA THR A 228 -12.26 -1.32 25.25
C THR A 228 -11.24 -1.29 24.13
N VAL A 229 -11.65 -0.95 22.93
CA VAL A 229 -10.71 -0.80 21.81
C VAL A 229 -9.74 0.38 22.01
N GLU A 230 -10.12 1.35 22.83
CA GLU A 230 -9.30 2.49 23.21
C GLU A 230 -8.01 2.07 23.92
N ASP A 231 -8.06 1.01 24.72
CA ASP A 231 -6.90 0.51 25.48
C ASP A 231 -5.75 0.04 24.57
N ILE A 232 -6.04 -0.23 23.28
CA ILE A 232 -5.07 -0.69 22.29
C ILE A 232 -5.00 0.18 21.03
N ALA A 233 -5.70 1.32 21.01
CA ALA A 233 -5.77 2.17 19.82
C ALA A 233 -4.45 2.86 19.49
N ASP A 234 -3.56 3.05 20.46
CA ASP A 234 -2.28 3.75 20.31
C ASP A 234 -1.18 2.90 19.65
N TYR A 235 -1.45 1.62 19.49
CA TYR A 235 -0.49 0.72 18.84
C TYR A 235 -0.73 0.65 17.34
N ARG A 236 0.35 0.75 16.54
CA ARG A 236 0.30 0.56 15.09
C ARG A 236 0.06 -0.87 14.71
N MET A 237 0.68 -1.77 15.49
CA MET A 237 0.51 -3.19 15.34
C MET A 237 0.62 -3.88 16.70
N LEU A 238 -0.03 -5.03 16.81
CA LEU A 238 0.05 -5.91 17.96
C LEU A 238 0.71 -7.22 17.53
N PHE A 239 1.64 -7.72 18.33
CA PHE A 239 2.31 -8.99 18.11
C PHE A 239 1.90 -9.96 19.21
N TRP A 240 1.37 -11.10 18.85
CA TRP A 240 1.11 -12.21 19.75
C TRP A 240 1.75 -13.49 19.23
N LEU A 241 2.70 -14.01 19.98
CA LEU A 241 3.19 -15.36 19.86
C LEU A 241 2.56 -16.16 21.02
N ARG A 242 1.97 -17.29 20.72
CA ARG A 242 1.44 -18.25 21.68
C ARG A 242 1.98 -19.60 21.30
N ASP A 243 2.58 -20.29 22.24
CA ASP A 243 2.97 -21.66 22.09
C ASP A 243 2.43 -22.53 23.22
N ILE A 244 2.01 -23.73 22.89
CA ILE A 244 1.50 -24.71 23.85
C ILE A 244 1.99 -26.11 23.45
N GLU A 245 2.61 -26.80 24.38
CA GLU A 245 2.99 -28.17 24.16
C GLU A 245 1.77 -29.09 24.17
N THR A 246 1.23 -29.42 22.99
CA THR A 246 0.08 -30.29 22.87
C THR A 246 0.13 -31.14 21.60
N GLY A 247 -0.28 -32.39 21.69
CA GLY A 247 -0.56 -33.24 20.53
C GLY A 247 -2.02 -33.25 20.11
N ASN A 248 -2.87 -32.44 20.76
CA ASN A 248 -4.29 -32.38 20.47
C ASN A 248 -4.64 -31.09 19.71
N ALA A 249 -5.00 -31.21 18.44
CA ALA A 249 -5.36 -30.09 17.60
C ALA A 249 -6.56 -29.26 18.10
N ASP A 250 -7.37 -29.77 19.02
CA ASP A 250 -8.47 -29.00 19.62
C ASP A 250 -7.96 -27.99 20.66
N ASP A 251 -6.81 -28.24 21.29
CA ASP A 251 -6.31 -27.36 22.36
C ASP A 251 -5.86 -26.00 21.85
N ILE A 252 -5.39 -25.90 20.59
CA ILE A 252 -4.98 -24.63 19.98
C ILE A 252 -6.13 -23.63 19.87
N TRP A 253 -7.38 -24.12 19.87
CA TRP A 253 -8.58 -23.28 19.86
C TRP A 253 -9.02 -22.83 21.26
N ASN A 254 -8.45 -23.41 22.32
CA ASN A 254 -8.80 -23.15 23.71
C ASN A 254 -7.96 -21.98 24.23
N PHE A 255 -8.27 -20.77 23.77
CA PHE A 255 -7.67 -19.56 24.33
C PHE A 255 -8.09 -19.38 25.80
N SER A 256 -7.23 -18.72 26.57
CA SER A 256 -7.58 -18.32 27.96
C SER A 256 -8.81 -17.41 27.98
N ASP A 257 -9.42 -17.27 29.14
CA ASP A 257 -10.57 -16.39 29.33
C ASP A 257 -10.21 -14.93 29.00
N VAL A 258 -9.01 -14.48 29.34
CA VAL A 258 -8.57 -13.10 29.07
C VAL A 258 -8.43 -12.84 27.60
N ALA A 259 -7.85 -13.77 26.83
CA ALA A 259 -7.73 -13.61 25.37
C ALA A 259 -9.10 -13.69 24.67
N ARG A 260 -9.98 -14.60 25.12
CA ARG A 260 -11.35 -14.69 24.60
C ARG A 260 -12.17 -13.40 24.85
N ASN A 261 -12.07 -12.87 26.07
CA ASN A 261 -12.80 -11.66 26.46
C ASN A 261 -12.30 -10.40 25.71
N ALA A 262 -11.02 -10.34 25.38
CA ALA A 262 -10.43 -9.24 24.61
C ALA A 262 -10.70 -9.35 23.10
N ALA A 263 -11.10 -10.51 22.58
CA ALA A 263 -11.27 -10.73 21.14
C ALA A 263 -12.18 -9.70 20.43
N PRO A 264 -13.33 -9.27 21.00
CA PRO A 264 -14.14 -8.21 20.36
C PRO A 264 -13.42 -6.87 20.26
N CYS A 265 -12.57 -6.52 21.22
CA CYS A 265 -11.78 -5.29 21.18
C CYS A 265 -10.67 -5.38 20.12
N VAL A 266 -9.99 -6.53 20.02
CA VAL A 266 -8.97 -6.78 18.99
C VAL A 266 -9.61 -6.86 17.60
N GLU A 267 -10.79 -7.45 17.46
CA GLU A 267 -11.58 -7.41 16.21
C GLU A 267 -11.83 -5.97 15.78
N GLN A 268 -12.35 -5.13 16.70
CA GLN A 268 -12.64 -3.74 16.39
C GLN A 268 -11.35 -2.95 16.12
N TYR A 269 -10.25 -3.24 16.80
CA TYR A 269 -8.95 -2.66 16.53
C TYR A 269 -8.48 -2.94 15.10
N VAL A 270 -8.59 -4.19 14.63
CA VAL A 270 -8.23 -4.55 13.25
C VAL A 270 -9.20 -3.91 12.26
N LYS A 271 -10.51 -3.90 12.53
CA LYS A 271 -11.51 -3.21 11.69
C LYS A 271 -11.23 -1.70 11.58
N ASN A 272 -10.69 -1.09 12.62
CA ASN A 272 -10.26 0.32 12.64
C ASN A 272 -8.89 0.54 11.98
N GLY A 273 -8.29 -0.48 11.35
CA GLY A 273 -7.03 -0.42 10.65
C GLY A 273 -5.79 -0.68 11.51
N GLY A 274 -5.92 -1.22 12.72
CA GLY A 274 -4.79 -1.72 13.51
C GLY A 274 -4.27 -3.03 12.93
N ASN A 275 -2.96 -3.21 12.92
CA ASN A 275 -2.32 -4.38 12.33
C ASN A 275 -2.04 -5.45 13.39
N LEU A 276 -2.01 -6.72 12.99
CA LEU A 276 -1.84 -7.84 13.93
C LEU A 276 -0.85 -8.87 13.37
N LEU A 277 0.09 -9.31 14.20
CA LEU A 277 0.97 -10.44 13.94
C LEU A 277 0.60 -11.58 14.89
N LEU A 278 0.16 -12.70 14.33
CA LEU A 278 -0.16 -13.92 15.03
C LEU A 278 0.87 -14.99 14.69
N TRP A 279 1.51 -15.57 15.69
CA TRP A 279 2.58 -16.55 15.51
C TRP A 279 2.27 -17.85 16.25
N SER A 280 2.62 -18.99 15.65
CA SER A 280 2.41 -20.33 16.18
C SER A 280 0.94 -20.57 16.60
N HIS A 281 0.65 -21.04 17.79
CA HIS A 281 -0.69 -21.33 18.28
C HIS A 281 -1.58 -20.08 18.51
N ALA A 282 -1.07 -18.86 18.29
CA ALA A 282 -1.90 -17.67 18.24
C ALA A 282 -2.69 -17.56 16.91
N VAL A 283 -2.27 -18.25 15.83
CA VAL A 283 -2.88 -18.13 14.51
C VAL A 283 -4.39 -18.43 14.50
N PRO A 284 -4.95 -19.42 15.21
CA PRO A 284 -6.39 -19.64 15.25
C PRO A 284 -7.21 -18.48 15.82
N TYR A 285 -6.58 -17.50 16.45
CA TYR A 285 -7.24 -16.28 16.94
C TYR A 285 -7.85 -15.43 15.81
N ILE A 286 -7.41 -15.62 14.57
CA ILE A 286 -8.03 -15.04 13.39
C ILE A 286 -9.53 -15.38 13.30
N GLY A 287 -9.94 -16.56 13.80
CA GLY A 287 -11.32 -16.96 13.97
C GLY A 287 -12.01 -16.28 15.15
N ALA A 288 -11.30 -16.06 16.25
CA ALA A 288 -11.85 -15.39 17.44
C ALA A 288 -12.15 -13.91 17.18
N ILE A 289 -11.36 -13.25 16.34
CA ILE A 289 -11.60 -11.86 15.87
C ILE A 289 -12.51 -11.79 14.64
N ASN A 290 -13.17 -12.88 14.25
CA ASN A 290 -14.11 -12.95 13.13
C ASN A 290 -13.55 -12.49 11.75
N ARG A 291 -12.23 -12.47 11.55
CA ARG A 291 -11.65 -12.18 10.23
C ARG A 291 -11.99 -13.29 9.23
N LEU A 292 -12.13 -14.51 9.71
CA LEU A 292 -12.78 -15.61 9.05
C LEU A 292 -13.57 -16.41 10.11
N SER A 293 -14.78 -16.83 9.77
CA SER A 293 -15.63 -17.56 10.71
C SER A 293 -14.96 -18.82 11.27
N THR A 294 -14.96 -18.97 12.58
CA THR A 294 -14.47 -20.18 13.26
C THR A 294 -15.16 -21.45 12.72
N SER A 295 -16.43 -21.36 12.32
CA SER A 295 -17.14 -22.49 11.72
C SER A 295 -16.59 -22.88 10.35
N VAL A 296 -16.08 -21.93 9.57
CA VAL A 296 -15.38 -22.20 8.31
C VAL A 296 -14.04 -22.85 8.61
N LEU A 297 -13.25 -22.30 9.52
CA LEU A 297 -11.94 -22.80 9.90
C LEU A 297 -12.02 -24.22 10.46
N ARG A 298 -12.91 -24.47 11.44
CA ARG A 298 -13.12 -25.79 12.05
C ARG A 298 -13.88 -26.78 11.15
N GLY A 299 -14.53 -26.30 10.12
CA GLY A 299 -15.32 -27.11 9.20
C GLY A 299 -14.51 -27.79 8.10
N VAL A 300 -13.17 -27.66 8.09
CA VAL A 300 -12.26 -28.35 7.18
C VAL A 300 -11.34 -29.26 7.99
N ASN A 301 -10.98 -30.40 7.38
CA ASN A 301 -10.01 -31.31 8.02
C ASN A 301 -8.63 -30.65 8.04
N ASN A 302 -7.94 -30.77 9.17
CA ASN A 302 -6.57 -30.28 9.35
C ASN A 302 -6.39 -28.81 8.92
N ALA A 303 -7.37 -27.94 9.23
CA ALA A 303 -7.19 -26.50 9.04
C ALA A 303 -5.97 -25.97 9.78
N PHE A 304 -5.68 -26.58 10.93
CA PHE A 304 -4.48 -26.37 11.73
C PHE A 304 -3.96 -27.72 12.21
N GLY A 305 -2.66 -27.88 12.17
CA GLY A 305 -1.95 -29.03 12.76
C GLY A 305 -1.20 -28.60 14.02
N CYS A 306 -1.00 -29.52 14.93
CA CYS A 306 -0.09 -29.38 16.04
C CYS A 306 0.57 -30.73 16.35
N GLY A 307 1.69 -30.71 17.05
CA GLY A 307 2.44 -31.88 17.44
C GLY A 307 2.98 -31.75 18.87
N VAL A 308 3.38 -32.86 19.42
CA VAL A 308 4.09 -32.89 20.72
C VAL A 308 5.58 -32.66 20.46
N GLY A 309 6.21 -31.84 21.31
CA GLY A 309 7.64 -31.54 21.25
C GLY A 309 8.53 -32.80 21.35
N GLY A 310 9.72 -32.70 20.83
CA GLY A 310 10.74 -33.75 20.85
C GLY A 310 11.93 -33.44 19.97
N TRP A 311 13.02 -34.16 20.22
CA TRP A 311 14.20 -34.03 19.36
C TRP A 311 13.92 -34.51 17.94
N ASN A 312 14.21 -33.64 16.94
CA ASN A 312 14.03 -33.92 15.53
C ASN A 312 15.31 -33.55 14.76
N PRO A 313 15.90 -34.51 13.99
CA PRO A 313 17.07 -34.22 13.16
C PRO A 313 16.76 -33.45 11.88
N ASP A 314 15.48 -33.32 11.51
CA ASP A 314 15.08 -32.72 10.25
C ASP A 314 15.25 -31.20 10.23
N VAL A 315 15.68 -30.67 9.10
CA VAL A 315 15.71 -29.25 8.82
C VAL A 315 14.37 -28.84 8.21
N TRP A 316 13.68 -27.92 8.85
CA TRP A 316 12.39 -27.46 8.38
C TRP A 316 12.54 -26.25 7.45
N LYS A 317 11.94 -26.39 6.27
CA LYS A 317 11.96 -25.37 5.23
C LYS A 317 10.55 -25.02 4.83
N MET A 318 10.34 -23.73 4.63
CA MET A 318 9.10 -23.20 4.09
C MET A 318 9.33 -22.77 2.65
N GLY A 319 8.51 -23.24 1.72
CA GLY A 319 8.48 -22.73 0.36
C GLY A 319 7.95 -21.30 0.34
N VAL A 320 8.70 -20.35 -0.23
CA VAL A 320 8.27 -18.98 -0.47
C VAL A 320 7.93 -18.77 -1.95
N CYS A 321 7.41 -19.81 -2.55
CA CYS A 321 6.95 -19.86 -3.93
C CYS A 321 5.79 -20.83 -4.06
N LEU A 322 5.03 -20.70 -5.15
CA LEU A 322 4.01 -21.66 -5.56
C LEU A 322 4.41 -22.23 -6.93
N ASN A 323 4.29 -23.54 -7.08
CA ASN A 323 4.47 -24.19 -8.38
C ASN A 323 3.63 -25.47 -8.45
N THR A 324 2.46 -25.37 -9.05
CA THR A 324 1.52 -26.49 -9.18
C THR A 324 1.64 -27.24 -10.49
N GLY A 325 2.54 -26.78 -11.38
CA GLY A 325 2.61 -27.26 -12.77
C GLY A 325 1.62 -26.55 -13.71
N SER A 326 0.53 -25.98 -13.20
CA SER A 326 -0.41 -25.16 -13.99
C SER A 326 -0.10 -23.66 -13.88
N PHE A 327 0.44 -23.22 -12.75
CA PHE A 327 0.95 -21.86 -12.57
C PHE A 327 2.07 -21.84 -11.52
N SER A 328 2.84 -20.76 -11.52
CA SER A 328 3.88 -20.52 -10.51
C SER A 328 3.94 -19.06 -10.09
N LYS A 329 4.33 -18.82 -8.84
CA LYS A 329 4.55 -17.49 -8.27
C LYS A 329 5.75 -17.53 -7.33
N ASP A 330 6.54 -16.46 -7.34
CA ASP A 330 7.66 -16.24 -6.44
C ASP A 330 7.30 -15.15 -5.45
N PHE A 331 7.36 -15.44 -4.17
CA PHE A 331 7.08 -14.50 -3.09
C PHE A 331 8.36 -14.00 -2.37
N SER A 332 9.54 -14.46 -2.78
CA SER A 332 10.80 -14.14 -2.12
C SER A 332 11.12 -12.64 -2.08
N SER A 333 10.51 -11.86 -2.97
CA SER A 333 10.63 -10.39 -3.00
C SER A 333 9.69 -9.67 -2.02
N HIS A 334 8.79 -10.38 -1.32
CA HIS A 334 7.90 -9.75 -0.35
C HIS A 334 8.72 -9.15 0.81
N PRO A 335 8.38 -7.95 1.33
CA PRO A 335 9.13 -7.29 2.40
C PRO A 335 9.40 -8.17 3.63
N ILE A 336 8.47 -9.08 3.96
CA ILE A 336 8.62 -10.03 5.08
C ILE A 336 9.88 -10.91 4.92
N TYR A 337 10.31 -11.19 3.70
CA TYR A 337 11.50 -12.02 3.41
C TYR A 337 12.75 -11.21 3.11
N ALA A 338 12.73 -9.90 3.31
CA ALA A 338 13.88 -9.03 3.01
C ALA A 338 15.17 -9.50 3.73
N GLY A 339 16.24 -9.69 2.96
CA GLY A 339 17.54 -10.10 3.49
C GLY A 339 17.63 -11.55 4.00
N ILE A 340 16.62 -12.38 3.72
CA ILE A 340 16.64 -13.82 4.00
C ILE A 340 16.98 -14.54 2.69
N ALA A 341 18.02 -15.37 2.73
CA ALA A 341 18.44 -16.10 1.53
C ALA A 341 17.48 -17.27 1.25
N THR A 342 17.12 -17.44 -0.01
CA THR A 342 16.35 -18.59 -0.48
C THR A 342 17.25 -19.62 -1.12
N GLU A 343 16.83 -20.87 -1.09
CA GLU A 343 17.45 -21.97 -1.78
C GLU A 343 16.44 -22.76 -2.60
N LYS A 344 16.88 -23.44 -3.64
CA LYS A 344 16.03 -24.39 -4.38
C LYS A 344 15.95 -25.68 -3.58
N LEU A 345 14.76 -26.09 -3.18
CA LEU A 345 14.52 -27.33 -2.48
C LEU A 345 14.39 -28.53 -3.46
N ASN A 346 13.56 -28.35 -4.49
CA ASN A 346 13.33 -29.35 -5.56
C ASN A 346 12.75 -28.62 -6.80
N ASP A 347 12.35 -29.37 -7.82
CA ASP A 347 11.81 -28.78 -9.06
C ASP A 347 10.44 -28.09 -8.87
N ASN A 348 9.68 -28.51 -7.87
CA ASN A 348 8.39 -27.87 -7.53
C ASN A 348 8.56 -26.71 -6.55
N CYS A 349 9.62 -26.71 -5.74
CA CYS A 349 9.93 -25.64 -4.78
C CYS A 349 11.26 -24.97 -5.15
N PHE A 350 11.18 -23.97 -6.01
CA PHE A 350 12.35 -23.28 -6.55
C PHE A 350 12.89 -22.20 -5.61
N ALA A 351 12.12 -21.79 -4.58
CA ALA A 351 12.55 -20.89 -3.54
C ALA A 351 12.00 -21.35 -2.19
N ALA A 352 12.89 -21.70 -1.26
CA ALA A 352 12.57 -22.10 0.10
C ALA A 352 13.51 -21.42 1.09
N ILE A 353 13.06 -21.27 2.33
CA ILE A 353 13.82 -20.73 3.45
C ILE A 353 13.86 -21.77 4.58
N ALA A 354 15.05 -22.04 5.11
CA ALA A 354 15.21 -22.87 6.29
C ALA A 354 14.97 -22.02 7.56
N PHE A 355 14.03 -22.45 8.40
CA PHE A 355 13.72 -21.78 9.66
C PHE A 355 14.17 -22.58 10.89
N LYS A 356 14.25 -23.90 10.79
CA LYS A 356 14.66 -24.77 11.89
C LYS A 356 15.74 -25.74 11.42
N GLY A 357 16.83 -25.82 12.17
CA GLY A 357 17.83 -26.86 12.08
C GLY A 357 17.47 -28.10 12.91
N ALA A 358 18.42 -29.07 13.00
CA ALA A 358 18.26 -30.20 13.92
C ALA A 358 18.18 -29.71 15.36
N GLY A 359 17.22 -30.24 16.13
CA GLY A 359 16.98 -29.82 17.50
C GLY A 359 15.58 -30.18 18.00
N TRP A 360 15.17 -29.59 19.09
CA TRP A 360 13.84 -29.74 19.63
C TRP A 360 12.81 -29.03 18.74
N THR A 361 11.73 -29.73 18.41
CA THR A 361 10.55 -29.18 17.76
C THR A 361 9.43 -29.22 18.79
N GLU A 362 8.78 -28.11 19.04
CA GLU A 362 7.73 -28.03 20.05
C GLU A 362 6.35 -28.19 19.47
N ASP A 363 6.11 -27.63 18.32
CA ASP A 363 4.83 -27.74 17.65
C ASP A 363 4.92 -27.96 16.15
N HIS A 364 3.78 -28.19 15.55
CA HIS A 364 3.61 -28.22 14.11
C HIS A 364 2.24 -27.63 13.78
N ASN A 365 2.22 -26.41 13.28
CA ASN A 365 1.00 -25.68 13.01
C ASN A 365 0.97 -25.25 11.54
N CYS A 366 -0.01 -25.75 10.80
CA CYS A 366 -0.29 -25.35 9.43
C CYS A 366 -1.57 -24.55 9.39
N LEU A 367 -1.56 -23.38 8.75
CA LEU A 367 -2.70 -22.46 8.79
C LEU A 367 -3.87 -22.92 7.94
N PHE A 368 -3.61 -23.41 6.72
CA PHE A 368 -4.68 -23.76 5.82
C PHE A 368 -4.56 -25.18 5.29
N PHE A 369 -5.67 -25.87 5.37
CA PHE A 369 -5.88 -27.12 4.67
C PHE A 369 -7.31 -27.10 4.13
N ASP A 370 -7.48 -27.12 2.80
CA ASP A 370 -8.78 -27.08 2.08
C ASP A 370 -9.63 -25.80 2.23
N ILE A 371 -9.18 -24.80 3.01
CA ILE A 371 -9.92 -23.54 3.16
C ILE A 371 -10.08 -22.79 1.84
N PRO A 372 -9.06 -22.66 0.97
CA PRO A 372 -9.21 -22.01 -0.32
C PRO A 372 -10.34 -22.61 -1.17
N THR A 373 -10.39 -23.94 -1.29
CA THR A 373 -11.46 -24.62 -2.02
C THR A 373 -12.83 -24.40 -1.37
N LYS A 374 -12.89 -24.40 -0.04
CA LYS A 374 -14.15 -24.17 0.69
C LYS A 374 -14.68 -22.75 0.51
N LEU A 375 -13.80 -21.74 0.47
CA LEU A 375 -14.18 -20.34 0.26
C LEU A 375 -14.56 -20.04 -1.18
N THR A 376 -13.78 -20.55 -2.14
CA THR A 376 -13.89 -20.16 -3.54
C THR A 376 -14.76 -21.13 -4.37
N GLY A 377 -14.88 -22.36 -3.92
CA GLY A 377 -15.51 -23.44 -4.69
C GLY A 377 -14.65 -23.96 -5.85
N LEU A 378 -13.38 -23.54 -5.93
CA LEU A 378 -12.44 -23.85 -7.02
C LEU A 378 -11.38 -24.84 -6.53
N ASP A 379 -10.72 -25.52 -7.49
CA ASP A 379 -9.56 -26.37 -7.19
C ASP A 379 -8.39 -25.51 -6.69
N ASN A 380 -7.89 -25.79 -5.48
CA ASN A 380 -6.84 -25.05 -4.82
C ASN A 380 -5.47 -25.08 -5.53
N ASN A 381 -5.28 -25.98 -6.51
CA ASN A 381 -4.08 -26.05 -7.35
C ASN A 381 -4.14 -25.16 -8.60
N THR A 382 -5.15 -24.31 -8.73
CA THR A 382 -5.35 -23.47 -9.90
C THR A 382 -5.04 -22.00 -9.63
N GLU A 383 -4.56 -21.29 -10.66
CA GLU A 383 -4.38 -19.84 -10.60
C GLU A 383 -5.71 -19.10 -10.36
N GLU A 384 -6.82 -19.64 -10.85
CA GLU A 384 -8.15 -19.08 -10.65
C GLU A 384 -8.52 -19.09 -9.16
N CYS A 385 -8.27 -20.18 -8.44
CA CYS A 385 -8.48 -20.26 -7.00
C CYS A 385 -7.59 -19.27 -6.24
N TYR A 386 -6.30 -19.20 -6.59
CA TYR A 386 -5.38 -18.23 -6.01
C TYR A 386 -5.87 -16.79 -6.22
N ASN A 387 -6.27 -16.44 -7.44
CA ASN A 387 -6.76 -15.10 -7.74
C ASN A 387 -8.07 -14.77 -7.01
N ALA A 388 -8.99 -15.74 -6.90
CA ALA A 388 -10.21 -15.56 -6.13
C ALA A 388 -9.90 -15.37 -4.62
N LEU A 389 -8.98 -16.17 -4.07
CA LEU A 389 -8.58 -16.04 -2.67
C LEU A 389 -7.98 -14.66 -2.36
N THR A 390 -7.10 -14.17 -3.23
CA THR A 390 -6.42 -12.89 -3.05
C THR A 390 -7.33 -11.69 -3.35
N ASN A 391 -8.11 -11.75 -4.45
CA ASN A 391 -8.87 -10.59 -4.93
C ASN A 391 -10.25 -10.46 -4.31
N ASP A 392 -10.83 -11.57 -3.78
CA ASP A 392 -12.16 -11.56 -3.18
C ASP A 392 -12.12 -11.59 -1.64
N TYR A 393 -11.11 -12.26 -1.07
CA TYR A 393 -10.99 -12.45 0.38
C TYR A 393 -9.81 -11.72 1.01
N GLY A 394 -8.90 -11.18 0.20
CA GLY A 394 -7.70 -10.49 0.68
C GLY A 394 -6.71 -11.41 1.39
N ILE A 395 -6.71 -12.72 1.05
CA ILE A 395 -5.86 -13.72 1.70
C ILE A 395 -4.72 -14.10 0.76
N TYR A 396 -3.50 -13.76 1.17
CA TYR A 396 -2.28 -13.97 0.40
C TYR A 396 -1.43 -15.09 1.05
N PRO A 397 -1.42 -16.30 0.51
CA PRO A 397 -0.52 -17.36 0.97
C PRO A 397 0.89 -17.06 0.48
N LEU A 398 1.78 -16.66 1.37
CA LEU A 398 3.16 -16.29 1.05
C LEU A 398 4.18 -17.35 1.44
N GLY A 399 3.82 -18.29 2.28
CA GLY A 399 4.65 -19.40 2.70
C GLY A 399 3.86 -20.71 2.62
N THR A 400 4.46 -21.76 2.07
CA THR A 400 3.77 -23.03 1.83
C THR A 400 4.65 -24.21 2.22
N TRP A 401 4.02 -25.32 2.51
CA TRP A 401 4.71 -26.58 2.67
C TRP A 401 5.00 -27.19 1.29
N ASP A 402 6.27 -27.42 0.99
CA ASP A 402 6.73 -28.03 -0.27
C ASP A 402 6.15 -27.39 -1.55
N SER A 403 5.96 -26.05 -1.51
CA SER A 403 5.37 -25.27 -2.60
C SER A 403 3.94 -25.65 -3.02
N GLN A 404 3.21 -26.37 -2.18
CA GLN A 404 1.81 -26.67 -2.43
C GLN A 404 0.98 -25.37 -2.41
N VAL A 405 0.31 -25.06 -3.52
CA VAL A 405 -0.54 -23.88 -3.62
C VAL A 405 -1.58 -23.92 -2.54
N SER A 406 -1.68 -22.83 -1.74
CA SER A 406 -2.77 -22.62 -0.81
C SER A 406 -3.28 -23.86 -0.05
N TRP A 407 -2.78 -25.03 -0.39
CA TRP A 407 -3.17 -26.31 0.18
C TRP A 407 -2.72 -26.42 1.64
N VAL A 408 -1.43 -26.20 1.89
CA VAL A 408 -0.90 -26.07 3.25
C VAL A 408 -0.12 -24.78 3.32
N SER A 409 -0.79 -23.71 3.71
CA SER A 409 -0.15 -22.40 3.80
C SER A 409 0.34 -22.16 5.21
N GLN A 410 1.64 -21.98 5.35
CA GLN A 410 2.32 -21.82 6.63
C GLN A 410 2.54 -20.35 7.00
N LEU A 411 2.50 -19.45 6.03
CA LEU A 411 2.52 -18.01 6.25
C LEU A 411 1.50 -17.34 5.34
N ASN A 412 0.63 -16.54 5.95
CA ASN A 412 -0.41 -15.80 5.23
C ASN A 412 -0.46 -14.35 5.65
N VAL A 413 -0.75 -13.49 4.68
CA VAL A 413 -1.09 -12.09 4.93
C VAL A 413 -2.54 -11.88 4.56
N TRP A 414 -3.31 -11.26 5.46
CA TRP A 414 -4.72 -10.96 5.32
C TRP A 414 -4.88 -9.46 5.19
N GLU A 415 -5.14 -8.99 3.98
CA GLU A 415 -5.27 -7.57 3.67
C GLU A 415 -6.74 -7.16 3.52
N ALA A 416 -7.03 -5.89 3.74
CA ALA A 416 -8.32 -5.28 3.43
C ALA A 416 -8.47 -4.98 1.92
N LYS A 417 -7.35 -4.82 1.20
CA LYS A 417 -7.35 -4.60 -0.24
C LYS A 417 -7.79 -5.86 -0.96
N GLY A 418 -8.80 -5.73 -1.85
CA GLY A 418 -9.33 -6.88 -2.59
C GLY A 418 -10.17 -7.84 -1.75
N ALA A 419 -10.60 -7.44 -0.55
CA ALA A 419 -11.32 -8.29 0.39
C ALA A 419 -12.84 -8.07 0.37
N ASP A 420 -13.44 -7.86 -0.81
CA ASP A 420 -14.87 -7.51 -0.93
C ASP A 420 -15.82 -8.59 -0.37
N LYS A 421 -15.38 -9.85 -0.34
CA LYS A 421 -16.10 -10.99 0.26
C LYS A 421 -15.65 -11.31 1.69
N ALA A 422 -14.74 -10.55 2.27
CA ALA A 422 -14.40 -10.67 3.68
C ALA A 422 -15.60 -10.29 4.56
N PRO A 423 -15.64 -10.74 5.84
CA PRO A 423 -16.68 -10.31 6.78
C PRO A 423 -16.74 -8.79 6.91
N GLU A 424 -17.93 -8.28 7.24
CA GLU A 424 -18.20 -6.84 7.38
C GLU A 424 -17.19 -6.17 8.33
N GLY A 425 -16.65 -5.04 7.89
CA GLY A 425 -15.64 -4.26 8.60
C GLY A 425 -14.20 -4.68 8.33
N PHE A 426 -13.96 -5.79 7.62
CA PHE A 426 -12.61 -6.21 7.20
C PHE A 426 -12.29 -5.89 5.74
N GLN A 427 -13.12 -5.10 5.10
CA GLN A 427 -12.89 -4.56 3.76
C GLN A 427 -11.97 -3.33 3.82
N LYS A 428 -12.08 -2.47 2.80
CA LYS A 428 -11.29 -1.24 2.68
C LYS A 428 -11.24 -0.46 4.01
N GLY A 429 -10.05 -0.17 4.50
CA GLY A 429 -9.82 0.57 5.73
C GLY A 429 -9.47 -0.29 6.95
N ALA A 430 -9.69 -1.59 6.93
CA ALA A 430 -9.23 -2.48 7.98
C ALA A 430 -7.71 -2.66 7.94
N GLY A 431 -7.14 -3.07 9.08
CA GLY A 431 -5.73 -3.41 9.19
C GLY A 431 -5.39 -4.76 8.58
N THR A 432 -4.11 -4.99 8.46
CA THR A 432 -3.53 -6.23 7.94
C THR A 432 -3.22 -7.19 9.09
N VAL A 433 -3.51 -8.48 8.87
CA VAL A 433 -3.12 -9.54 9.80
C VAL A 433 -2.09 -10.44 9.12
N VAL A 434 -0.94 -10.63 9.76
CA VAL A 434 0.07 -11.62 9.36
C VAL A 434 -0.05 -12.82 10.27
N CYS A 435 -0.18 -14.01 9.67
CA CYS A 435 -0.23 -15.28 10.37
C CYS A 435 0.98 -16.13 10.01
N ILE A 436 1.77 -16.52 10.99
CA ILE A 436 2.93 -17.40 10.83
C ILE A 436 2.63 -18.68 11.63
N GLY A 437 2.17 -19.70 10.92
CA GLY A 437 1.77 -20.98 11.52
C GLY A 437 2.70 -22.14 11.12
N ASN A 438 3.93 -21.84 10.78
CA ASN A 438 4.92 -22.85 10.45
C ASN A 438 5.57 -23.38 11.74
N GLY A 439 5.36 -24.65 12.06
CA GLY A 439 6.01 -25.31 13.19
C GLY A 439 7.54 -25.38 13.13
N GLY A 440 8.13 -25.03 11.99
CA GLY A 440 9.57 -24.82 11.88
C GLY A 440 10.04 -23.43 12.22
N CYS A 441 9.13 -22.50 12.54
CA CYS A 441 9.45 -21.14 12.98
C CYS A 441 9.46 -21.07 14.52
N GLU A 442 10.15 -22.00 15.17
CA GLU A 442 10.40 -21.96 16.60
C GLU A 442 11.16 -20.68 16.95
N PHE A 443 10.58 -19.84 17.80
CA PHE A 443 11.25 -18.61 18.22
C PHE A 443 12.41 -18.90 19.15
N SER A 444 12.28 -19.96 19.94
CA SER A 444 13.34 -20.58 20.72
C SER A 444 13.25 -22.11 20.61
N MET A 445 14.36 -22.80 20.67
CA MET A 445 14.38 -24.25 20.81
C MET A 445 14.94 -24.63 22.16
N LYS A 446 14.39 -25.67 22.78
CA LYS A 446 14.96 -26.25 24.00
C LYS A 446 16.39 -26.69 23.77
N ASN A 447 17.14 -26.70 24.84
CA ASN A 447 18.48 -27.29 24.90
C ASN A 447 18.46 -28.80 24.63
N GLU A 448 19.60 -29.42 24.33
CA GLU A 448 19.69 -30.87 24.09
C GLU A 448 19.15 -31.72 25.27
N ASP A 449 19.22 -31.21 26.47
CA ASP A 449 18.69 -31.86 27.68
C ASP A 449 17.17 -31.62 27.89
N GLY A 450 16.50 -30.93 26.96
CA GLY A 450 15.09 -30.62 27.06
C GLY A 450 14.77 -29.43 27.98
N THR A 451 15.78 -28.71 28.49
CA THR A 451 15.53 -27.49 29.27
C THR A 451 15.19 -26.30 28.36
N PRO A 452 14.26 -25.42 28.75
CA PRO A 452 13.87 -24.26 27.96
C PRO A 452 15.02 -23.25 27.84
N ASP A 453 15.14 -22.61 26.65
CA ASP A 453 16.03 -21.46 26.43
C ASP A 453 15.20 -20.17 26.34
N LYS A 454 14.96 -19.55 27.47
CA LYS A 454 14.21 -18.29 27.62
C LYS A 454 15.15 -17.08 27.49
N SER A 455 15.83 -16.93 26.36
CA SER A 455 16.73 -15.81 26.09
C SER A 455 16.22 -14.93 24.95
N ALA A 456 16.62 -13.65 24.93
CA ALA A 456 16.31 -12.73 23.84
C ALA A 456 16.99 -13.12 22.51
N GLN A 457 18.00 -13.97 22.57
CA GLN A 457 18.78 -14.42 21.41
C GLN A 457 19.11 -15.91 21.55
N PRO A 458 18.10 -16.79 21.39
CA PRO A 458 18.32 -18.23 21.48
C PRO A 458 19.35 -18.71 20.46
N LYS A 459 20.15 -19.71 20.78
CA LYS A 459 21.27 -20.14 19.94
C LYS A 459 21.19 -21.61 19.51
N ASN A 460 20.20 -22.32 19.96
CA ASN A 460 20.07 -23.76 19.72
C ASN A 460 19.53 -24.10 18.32
N ASN A 461 18.97 -23.13 17.62
CA ASN A 461 18.53 -23.26 16.25
C ASN A 461 19.60 -22.73 15.28
N SER A 462 20.15 -23.58 14.42
CA SER A 462 21.13 -23.15 13.41
C SER A 462 20.55 -22.18 12.37
N CYS A 463 19.22 -22.07 12.28
CA CYS A 463 18.50 -21.15 11.40
C CYS A 463 17.90 -19.95 12.17
N GLN A 464 18.30 -19.73 13.42
CA GLN A 464 17.74 -18.68 14.29
C GLN A 464 17.74 -17.30 13.64
N ASP A 465 18.81 -16.94 12.94
CA ASP A 465 18.92 -15.65 12.25
C ASP A 465 17.78 -15.43 11.24
N ASN A 466 17.30 -16.47 10.60
CA ASN A 466 16.17 -16.38 9.67
C ASN A 466 14.84 -16.18 10.40
N VAL A 467 14.65 -16.83 11.55
CA VAL A 467 13.46 -16.65 12.42
C VAL A 467 13.41 -15.20 12.92
N LEU A 468 14.52 -14.70 13.48
CA LEU A 468 14.59 -13.33 14.00
C LEU A 468 14.42 -12.28 12.90
N LYS A 469 14.97 -12.52 11.69
CA LYS A 469 14.74 -11.65 10.53
C LYS A 469 13.29 -11.69 10.09
N LEU A 470 12.64 -12.86 10.05
CA LEU A 470 11.23 -12.99 9.73
C LEU A 470 10.37 -12.19 10.71
N ALA A 471 10.64 -12.30 12.01
CA ALA A 471 9.94 -11.55 13.04
C ALA A 471 10.12 -10.04 12.87
N LYS A 472 11.37 -9.60 12.73
CA LYS A 472 11.68 -8.18 12.51
C LYS A 472 11.00 -7.64 11.26
N ASN A 473 11.16 -8.31 10.12
CA ASN A 473 10.58 -7.87 8.86
C ASN A 473 9.04 -7.84 8.91
N SER A 474 8.40 -8.81 9.60
CA SER A 474 6.96 -8.83 9.77
C SER A 474 6.46 -7.65 10.60
N ILE A 475 7.15 -7.32 11.69
CA ILE A 475 6.83 -6.15 12.51
C ILE A 475 7.05 -4.86 11.71
N GLU A 476 8.21 -4.71 11.04
CA GLU A 476 8.51 -3.52 10.24
C GLU A 476 7.54 -3.35 9.07
N TYR A 477 7.15 -4.44 8.41
CA TYR A 477 6.12 -4.42 7.38
C TYR A 477 4.80 -3.89 7.95
N LEU A 478 4.30 -4.45 9.05
CA LEU A 478 3.05 -4.03 9.69
C LEU A 478 3.12 -2.62 10.30
N MET A 479 4.30 -2.16 10.69
CA MET A 479 4.53 -0.78 11.15
C MET A 479 4.51 0.23 9.99
N SER A 480 4.81 -0.21 8.76
CA SER A 480 4.93 0.66 7.59
C SER A 480 3.62 0.89 6.82
N ILE A 481 2.58 0.08 7.08
CA ILE A 481 1.31 0.11 6.32
C ILE A 481 0.14 0.64 7.15
#